data_cd578725f2a0d9c4468c1836d5730266
#
_entry.id   cd578725f2a0d9c4468c1836d5730266
#
_cell.length_a   1.000
_cell.length_b   1.000
_cell.length_c   1.000
_cell.angle_alpha   90.00
_cell.angle_beta   90.00
_cell.angle_gamma   90.00
#
_symmetry.space_group_name_H-M   'P 1'
#
loop_
_entity.id
_entity.type
_entity.pdbx_description
1 polymer ?
#
loop_
_entity_poly.entity_id
_entity_poly.type
_entity_poly.pdbx_seq_one_letter_code
_entity_poly.pdbx_strand_id
1 'polypeptide(L)'
;MNFEKLVPNIFYVDITNGLKLFVDCLGFAIGHDEIRSHQPFCVLEKDGLRINLFENAKLAKEHNPEFRLVTKNIEEVYDKVSRSHPEFLHPNLPKITLRPWGAREFALMDGQLGVVIQEW
;
A
#
# COMPACT_ATOMS: atom_id res chain seq x y z
N MET A 1 -17.80 10.18 21.73
CA MET A 1 -16.59 9.42 21.34
C MET A 1 -16.21 9.84 19.94
N ASN A 2 -14.98 10.35 19.75
CA ASN A 2 -14.51 10.83 18.46
C ASN A 2 -13.21 10.16 18.09
N PHE A 3 -13.09 9.74 16.84
CA PHE A 3 -11.87 9.19 16.26
C PHE A 3 -11.38 10.13 15.15
N GLU A 4 -10.08 10.33 15.08
CA GLU A 4 -9.48 11.24 14.09
C GLU A 4 -8.92 10.52 12.88
N LYS A 5 -8.40 9.29 13.06
CA LYS A 5 -7.74 8.53 12.00
C LYS A 5 -7.87 7.04 12.23
N LEU A 6 -7.77 6.31 11.14
CA LEU A 6 -7.50 4.88 11.15
C LEU A 6 -6.08 4.70 10.62
N VAL A 7 -5.20 4.06 11.40
CA VAL A 7 -3.80 3.87 11.02
C VAL A 7 -3.48 2.38 10.98
N PRO A 8 -3.43 1.76 9.80
CA PRO A 8 -3.05 0.36 9.67
C PRO A 8 -1.58 0.15 10.00
N ASN A 9 -1.27 -0.98 10.62
CA ASN A 9 0.09 -1.48 10.81
C ASN A 9 0.35 -2.60 9.82
N ILE A 10 1.44 -2.53 9.09
CA ILE A 10 1.82 -3.54 8.12
C ILE A 10 3.19 -4.06 8.50
N PHE A 11 3.32 -5.39 8.54
CA PHE A 11 4.55 -6.05 8.96
C PHE A 11 5.26 -6.66 7.76
N TYR A 12 6.57 -6.45 7.68
CA TYR A 12 7.42 -6.96 6.61
C TYR A 12 8.56 -7.79 7.19
N VAL A 13 8.98 -8.80 6.45
CA VAL A 13 10.24 -9.49 6.73
C VAL A 13 11.40 -8.54 6.48
N ASP A 14 11.30 -7.78 5.39
CA ASP A 14 12.25 -6.72 5.03
C ASP A 14 11.45 -5.46 4.73
N ILE A 15 11.58 -4.45 5.60
CA ILE A 15 10.82 -3.20 5.50
C ILE A 15 11.07 -2.45 4.18
N THR A 16 12.22 -2.67 3.54
CA THR A 16 12.53 -2.00 2.27
C THR A 16 11.57 -2.40 1.16
N ASN A 17 10.97 -3.59 1.23
CA ASN A 17 9.96 -4.02 0.26
C ASN A 17 8.71 -3.16 0.36
N GLY A 18 8.30 -2.84 1.58
CA GLY A 18 7.17 -1.92 1.80
C GLY A 18 7.47 -0.50 1.34
N LEU A 19 8.70 -0.05 1.54
CA LEU A 19 9.11 1.27 1.08
C LEU A 19 9.07 1.38 -0.44
N LYS A 20 9.42 0.34 -1.16
CA LYS A 20 9.31 0.35 -2.63
C LYS A 20 7.88 0.55 -3.10
N LEU A 21 6.94 -0.16 -2.49
CA LEU A 21 5.54 -0.05 -2.86
C LEU A 21 4.98 1.32 -2.47
N PHE A 22 5.09 1.69 -1.21
CA PHE A 22 4.40 2.87 -0.71
C PHE A 22 5.12 4.18 -1.04
N VAL A 23 6.44 4.23 -0.92
CA VAL A 23 7.19 5.46 -1.17
C VAL A 23 7.53 5.60 -2.65
N ASP A 24 8.23 4.62 -3.21
CA ASP A 24 8.74 4.74 -4.58
C ASP A 24 7.61 4.65 -5.61
N CYS A 25 6.68 3.73 -5.43
CA CYS A 25 5.59 3.53 -6.38
C CYS A 25 4.40 4.45 -6.12
N LEU A 26 3.87 4.46 -4.89
CA LEU A 26 2.63 5.18 -4.57
C LEU A 26 2.84 6.61 -4.07
N GLY A 27 4.08 7.02 -3.81
CA GLY A 27 4.39 8.40 -3.49
C GLY A 27 4.10 8.84 -2.06
N PHE A 28 4.01 7.90 -1.10
CA PHE A 28 3.91 8.26 0.31
C PHE A 28 5.22 8.89 0.77
N ALA A 29 5.13 9.81 1.73
CA ALA A 29 6.29 10.43 2.36
C ALA A 29 6.58 9.77 3.71
N ILE A 30 7.85 9.69 4.08
CA ILE A 30 8.26 9.21 5.40
C ILE A 30 8.11 10.36 6.39
N GLY A 31 7.21 10.19 7.38
CA GLY A 31 7.01 11.19 8.43
C GLY A 31 7.93 10.94 9.62
N HIS A 32 7.84 9.76 10.24
CA HIS A 32 8.72 9.36 11.33
C HIS A 32 9.57 8.18 10.86
N ASP A 33 10.86 8.24 11.10
CA ASP A 33 11.82 7.30 10.52
C ASP A 33 12.69 6.67 11.61
N GLU A 34 12.46 5.38 11.88
CA GLU A 34 13.34 4.54 12.69
C GLU A 34 13.74 3.28 11.94
N ILE A 35 13.92 3.39 10.65
CA ILE A 35 14.23 2.27 9.77
C ILE A 35 15.58 1.63 10.14
N ARG A 36 16.53 2.43 10.64
CA ARG A 36 17.87 1.96 11.00
C ARG A 36 18.00 1.56 12.46
N SER A 37 16.92 1.48 13.21
CA SER A 37 16.93 1.06 14.60
C SER A 37 16.97 -0.47 14.72
N HIS A 38 17.08 -0.97 15.98
CA HIS A 38 17.03 -2.41 16.26
C HIS A 38 15.67 -3.02 15.92
N GLN A 39 14.61 -2.20 15.93
CA GLN A 39 13.27 -2.59 15.54
C GLN A 39 12.83 -1.62 14.45
N PRO A 40 13.21 -1.87 13.20
CA PRO A 40 12.91 -0.94 12.13
C PRO A 40 11.43 -0.67 11.98
N PHE A 41 11.08 0.62 11.96
CA PHE A 41 9.73 1.03 11.61
C PHE A 41 9.73 2.44 11.05
N CYS A 42 8.65 2.79 10.38
CA CYS A 42 8.42 4.15 9.93
C CYS A 42 6.92 4.45 9.83
N VAL A 43 6.60 5.72 9.85
CA VAL A 43 5.25 6.24 9.62
C VAL A 43 5.24 6.85 8.23
N LEU A 44 4.30 6.42 7.40
CA LEU A 44 4.15 6.94 6.05
C LEU A 44 2.85 7.72 5.92
N GLU A 45 2.90 8.82 5.20
CA GLU A 45 1.76 9.72 5.05
C GLU A 45 1.59 10.16 3.60
N LYS A 46 0.34 10.27 3.17
CA LYS A 46 -0.04 10.84 1.87
C LYS A 46 -1.52 11.24 1.91
N ASP A 47 -1.80 12.47 1.49
CA ASP A 47 -3.18 12.97 1.31
C ASP A 47 -4.07 12.77 2.56
N GLY A 48 -3.49 12.95 3.75
CA GLY A 48 -4.22 12.74 5.01
C GLY A 48 -4.29 11.28 5.46
N LEU A 49 -3.80 10.36 4.66
CA LEU A 49 -3.70 8.94 5.02
C LEU A 49 -2.40 8.68 5.78
N ARG A 50 -2.46 7.74 6.70
CA ARG A 50 -1.28 7.32 7.46
C ARG A 50 -1.24 5.80 7.56
N ILE A 51 -0.06 5.23 7.39
CA ILE A 51 0.21 3.81 7.63
C ILE A 51 1.53 3.68 8.38
N ASN A 52 1.66 2.62 9.16
CA ASN A 52 2.90 2.29 9.83
C ASN A 52 3.49 1.03 9.20
N LEU A 53 4.78 1.06 8.88
CA LEU A 53 5.50 -0.13 8.46
C LEU A 53 6.44 -0.58 9.58
N PHE A 54 6.41 -1.88 9.87
CA PHE A 54 7.28 -2.50 10.86
C PHE A 54 8.05 -3.65 10.22
N GLU A 55 9.30 -3.83 10.62
CA GLU A 55 10.04 -5.03 10.27
C GLU A 55 9.89 -6.03 11.42
N ASN A 56 9.16 -7.11 11.15
CA ASN A 56 8.90 -8.18 12.11
C ASN A 56 8.55 -9.44 11.32
N ALA A 57 9.54 -10.33 11.18
CA ALA A 57 9.39 -11.53 10.36
C ALA A 57 8.28 -12.46 10.86
N LYS A 58 8.09 -12.57 12.16
CA LYS A 58 7.04 -13.43 12.73
C LYS A 58 5.66 -12.92 12.38
N LEU A 59 5.40 -11.64 12.64
CA LEU A 59 4.10 -11.04 12.35
C LEU A 59 3.85 -10.94 10.84
N ALA A 60 4.90 -10.73 10.05
CA ALA A 60 4.78 -10.72 8.61
C ALA A 60 4.26 -12.06 8.06
N LYS A 61 4.69 -13.17 8.65
CA LYS A 61 4.22 -14.50 8.24
C LYS A 61 2.80 -14.79 8.69
N GLU A 62 2.35 -14.17 9.76
CA GLU A 62 1.01 -14.38 10.33
C GLU A 62 -0.06 -13.48 9.71
N HIS A 63 0.34 -12.38 9.07
CA HIS A 63 -0.59 -11.35 8.60
C HIS A 63 -0.31 -10.97 7.14
N ASN A 64 -1.26 -11.29 6.28
CA ASN A 64 -1.24 -10.86 4.88
C ASN A 64 -2.45 -9.98 4.61
N PRO A 65 -2.41 -8.71 5.01
CA PRO A 65 -3.58 -7.86 4.91
C PRO A 65 -3.90 -7.47 3.47
N GLU A 66 -5.14 -7.09 3.26
CA GLU A 66 -5.61 -6.47 2.03
C GLU A 66 -6.41 -5.23 2.41
N PHE A 67 -6.19 -4.14 1.70
CA PHE A 67 -7.02 -2.95 1.88
C PHE A 67 -7.17 -2.19 0.56
N ARG A 68 -8.06 -1.20 0.57
CA ARG A 68 -8.35 -0.40 -0.59
C ARG A 68 -7.85 1.02 -0.40
N LEU A 69 -7.29 1.57 -1.49
CA LEU A 69 -7.02 3.00 -1.61
C LEU A 69 -8.00 3.54 -2.64
N VAL A 70 -8.86 4.46 -2.21
CA VAL A 70 -9.86 5.06 -3.06
C VAL A 70 -9.31 6.34 -3.66
N THR A 71 -9.45 6.48 -4.96
CA THR A 71 -8.98 7.66 -5.70
C THR A 71 -10.09 8.20 -6.60
N LYS A 72 -9.98 9.46 -6.98
CA LYS A 72 -10.86 10.07 -7.99
C LYS A 72 -10.27 10.01 -9.40
N ASN A 73 -9.04 9.48 -9.54
CA ASN A 73 -8.35 9.43 -10.81
C ASN A 73 -7.55 8.13 -10.94
N ILE A 74 -8.27 7.03 -11.15
CA ILE A 74 -7.66 5.71 -11.22
C ILE A 74 -6.74 5.53 -12.42
N GLU A 75 -7.03 6.21 -13.54
CA GLU A 75 -6.19 6.14 -14.74
C GLU A 75 -4.80 6.71 -14.48
N GLU A 76 -4.70 7.81 -13.73
CA GLU A 76 -3.41 8.41 -13.38
C GLU A 76 -2.59 7.46 -12.50
N VAL A 77 -3.23 6.83 -11.51
CA VAL A 77 -2.55 5.87 -10.63
C VAL A 77 -2.07 4.67 -11.44
N TYR A 78 -2.93 4.13 -12.30
CA TYR A 78 -2.59 2.99 -13.14
C TYR A 78 -1.43 3.31 -14.07
N ASP A 79 -1.46 4.48 -14.72
CA ASP A 79 -0.41 4.92 -15.63
C ASP A 79 0.93 4.99 -14.92
N LYS A 80 0.97 5.60 -13.74
CA LYS A 80 2.20 5.68 -12.96
C LYS A 80 2.72 4.30 -12.58
N VAL A 81 1.87 3.46 -12.01
CA VAL A 81 2.27 2.12 -11.55
C VAL A 81 2.75 1.26 -12.71
N SER A 82 1.99 1.21 -13.79
CA SER A 82 2.33 0.35 -14.92
C SER A 82 3.62 0.77 -15.63
N ARG A 83 3.97 2.04 -15.59
CA ARG A 83 5.22 2.54 -16.17
C ARG A 83 6.42 2.41 -15.27
N SER A 84 6.25 2.66 -13.95
CA SER A 84 7.37 2.72 -13.02
C SER A 84 7.63 1.39 -12.31
N HIS A 85 6.57 0.67 -11.94
CA HIS A 85 6.66 -0.53 -11.11
C HIS A 85 5.64 -1.59 -11.56
N PRO A 86 5.69 -2.05 -12.82
CA PRO A 86 4.72 -3.03 -13.31
C PRO A 86 4.77 -4.37 -12.56
N GLU A 87 5.88 -4.66 -11.89
CA GLU A 87 6.03 -5.87 -11.07
C GLU A 87 5.07 -5.93 -9.89
N PHE A 88 4.51 -4.80 -9.46
CA PHE A 88 3.52 -4.78 -8.38
C PHE A 88 2.10 -5.07 -8.85
N LEU A 89 1.83 -5.07 -10.16
CA LEU A 89 0.48 -5.37 -10.64
C LEU A 89 0.09 -6.81 -10.29
N HIS A 90 -1.06 -6.94 -9.63
CA HIS A 90 -1.57 -8.25 -9.20
C HIS A 90 -2.03 -9.06 -10.42
N PRO A 91 -1.60 -10.32 -10.57
CA PRO A 91 -1.93 -11.12 -11.75
C PRO A 91 -3.44 -11.38 -11.93
N ASN A 92 -4.22 -11.34 -10.86
CA ASN A 92 -5.66 -11.58 -10.92
C ASN A 92 -6.48 -10.32 -11.23
N LEU A 93 -5.89 -9.13 -11.11
CA LEU A 93 -6.56 -7.86 -11.39
C LEU A 93 -5.53 -6.83 -11.86
N PRO A 94 -4.85 -7.09 -12.99
CA PRO A 94 -3.70 -6.27 -13.42
C PRO A 94 -4.09 -5.03 -14.21
N LYS A 95 -5.37 -4.85 -14.54
CA LYS A 95 -5.87 -3.75 -15.36
C LYS A 95 -7.11 -3.15 -14.74
N ILE A 96 -7.36 -1.86 -15.02
CA ILE A 96 -8.59 -1.20 -14.57
C ILE A 96 -9.79 -1.99 -15.10
N THR A 97 -10.62 -2.48 -14.18
CA THR A 97 -11.76 -3.35 -14.47
C THR A 97 -13.00 -2.82 -13.78
N LEU A 98 -14.09 -2.70 -14.52
CA LEU A 98 -15.40 -2.38 -13.93
C LEU A 98 -15.91 -3.61 -13.18
N ARG A 99 -16.17 -3.43 -11.88
CA ARG A 99 -16.63 -4.52 -11.02
C ARG A 99 -18.16 -4.55 -10.97
N PRO A 100 -18.74 -5.72 -10.64
CA PRO A 100 -20.22 -5.84 -10.57
C PRO A 100 -20.88 -4.87 -9.61
N TRP A 101 -20.16 -4.37 -8.59
CA TRP A 101 -20.69 -3.39 -7.64
C TRP A 101 -20.54 -1.93 -8.08
N GLY A 102 -20.05 -1.69 -9.30
CA GLY A 102 -20.02 -0.36 -9.92
C GLY A 102 -18.71 0.39 -9.81
N ALA A 103 -17.77 -0.07 -8.99
CA ALA A 103 -16.44 0.57 -8.90
C ALA A 103 -15.51 0.05 -9.99
N ARG A 104 -14.55 0.89 -10.39
CA ARG A 104 -13.45 0.49 -11.26
C ARG A 104 -12.25 0.19 -10.37
N GLU A 105 -11.57 -0.93 -10.62
CA GLU A 105 -10.49 -1.40 -9.74
C GLU A 105 -9.36 -2.03 -10.53
N PHE A 106 -8.14 -1.89 -10.00
CA PHE A 106 -7.02 -2.77 -10.28
C PHE A 106 -6.28 -3.02 -8.97
N ALA A 107 -5.46 -4.06 -8.92
CA ALA A 107 -4.84 -4.46 -7.67
C ALA A 107 -3.33 -4.50 -7.77
N LEU A 108 -2.69 -4.26 -6.64
CA LEU A 108 -1.25 -4.34 -6.43
C LEU A 108 -0.94 -5.39 -5.38
N MET A 109 0.23 -5.99 -5.47
CA MET A 109 0.75 -6.86 -4.43
C MET A 109 2.27 -6.75 -4.38
N ASP A 110 2.83 -6.93 -3.19
CA ASP A 110 4.29 -6.94 -3.00
C ASP A 110 4.78 -8.19 -2.29
N GLY A 111 3.95 -9.25 -2.25
CA GLY A 111 4.25 -10.49 -1.55
C GLY A 111 3.85 -10.49 -0.09
N GLN A 112 3.60 -9.33 0.52
CA GLN A 112 3.20 -9.21 1.93
C GLN A 112 1.74 -8.79 2.07
N LEU A 113 1.28 -7.91 1.20
CA LEU A 113 -0.10 -7.41 1.25
C LEU A 113 -0.65 -7.23 -0.16
N GLY A 114 -1.97 -7.11 -0.22
CA GLY A 114 -2.67 -6.69 -1.43
C GLY A 114 -3.27 -5.30 -1.24
N VAL A 115 -3.17 -4.47 -2.27
CA VAL A 115 -3.79 -3.16 -2.28
C VAL A 115 -4.67 -3.04 -3.52
N VAL A 116 -5.95 -2.83 -3.31
CA VAL A 116 -6.89 -2.56 -4.40
C VAL A 116 -6.99 -1.05 -4.58
N ILE A 117 -6.70 -0.58 -5.77
CA ILE A 117 -6.94 0.82 -6.13
C ILE A 117 -8.34 0.90 -6.70
N GLN A 118 -9.15 1.79 -6.17
CA GLN A 118 -10.58 1.80 -6.42
C GLN A 118 -11.06 3.21 -6.72
N GLU A 119 -11.92 3.33 -7.73
CA GLU A 119 -12.64 4.56 -8.04
C GLU A 119 -14.13 4.25 -8.21
N TRP A 120 -14.94 4.97 -7.48
CA TRP A 120 -16.40 4.86 -7.55
C TRP A 120 -17.02 5.77 -8.61
#